data_6e051409a3693f69d366ec03e303ef06
#
_entry.id   6e051409a3693f69d366ec03e303ef06
#
_cell.length_a   1.000
_cell.length_b   1.000
_cell.length_c   1.000
_cell.angle_alpha   90.00
_cell.angle_beta   90.00
_cell.angle_gamma   90.00
#
_symmetry.space_group_name_H-M   'P 1'
#
loop_
_entity.id
_entity.type
_entity.pdbx_description
1 polymer ?
#
loop_
_entity_poly.entity_id
_entity_poly.type
_entity_poly.pdbx_seq_one_letter_code
_entity_poly.pdbx_strand_id
1 'polypeptide(L)'
;MAGGFGTRLRPLTNNLPKPMVPMVNRPMMEHIIELLKKNSITDLTALLYFQPEMISERLGDGSAFGVKLGYTTLTVDLGTAGAVGSAMRRLEGDETTLIISGDVLTDIDLNKAVQFHKEKGSVATI
;
A
#
# COMPACT_ATOMS: atom_id res chain seq x y z
N MET A 1 -2.21 0.90 1.11
CA MET A 1 -2.70 1.64 2.30
C MET A 1 -1.85 1.28 3.51
N ALA A 2 -1.29 2.27 4.22
CA ALA A 2 -0.29 2.06 5.25
C ALA A 2 -0.45 3.04 6.46
N GLY A 3 -1.70 3.38 6.82
CA GLY A 3 -1.99 4.45 7.79
C GLY A 3 -2.34 3.97 9.22
N GLY A 4 -2.45 2.68 9.47
CA GLY A 4 -2.95 2.17 10.76
C GLY A 4 -1.94 2.28 11.92
N PHE A 5 -2.44 2.56 13.13
CA PHE A 5 -1.63 2.64 14.36
C PHE A 5 -1.03 1.31 14.83
N GLY A 6 -1.56 0.18 14.36
CA GLY A 6 -1.06 -1.14 14.74
C GLY A 6 -1.21 -1.48 16.24
N THR A 7 -2.18 -0.94 16.93
CA THR A 7 -2.33 -1.05 18.41
C THR A 7 -2.36 -2.48 18.93
N ARG A 8 -2.86 -3.43 18.14
CA ARG A 8 -2.90 -4.86 18.47
C ARG A 8 -1.53 -5.55 18.47
N LEU A 9 -0.53 -4.93 17.84
CA LEU A 9 0.85 -5.44 17.75
C LEU A 9 1.79 -4.82 18.79
N ARG A 10 1.29 -4.01 19.72
CA ARG A 10 2.11 -3.49 20.81
C ARG A 10 2.71 -4.64 21.63
N PRO A 11 3.99 -4.52 22.07
CA PRO A 11 4.84 -3.32 22.05
C PRO A 11 5.59 -3.04 20.75
N LEU A 12 5.55 -3.91 19.73
CA LEU A 12 6.31 -3.76 18.46
C LEU A 12 6.01 -2.44 17.75
N THR A 13 4.79 -1.97 17.85
CA THR A 13 4.30 -0.76 17.16
C THR A 13 4.23 0.48 18.06
N ASN A 14 4.93 0.49 19.21
CA ASN A 14 4.97 1.69 20.06
C ASN A 14 5.68 2.85 19.34
N ASN A 15 6.78 2.55 18.66
CA ASN A 15 7.64 3.53 18.00
C ASN A 15 7.86 3.21 16.51
N LEU A 16 7.06 2.32 15.94
CA LEU A 16 7.22 1.86 14.57
C LEU A 16 5.84 1.69 13.93
N PRO A 17 5.56 2.32 12.77
CA PRO A 17 4.31 2.10 12.07
C PRO A 17 4.22 0.64 11.60
N LYS A 18 3.02 0.06 11.63
CA LYS A 18 2.78 -1.35 11.35
C LYS A 18 3.41 -1.85 10.03
N PRO A 19 3.37 -1.12 8.91
CA PRO A 19 4.02 -1.54 7.67
C PRO A 19 5.55 -1.64 7.75
N MET A 20 6.15 -1.03 8.78
CA MET A 20 7.60 -1.05 9.00
C MET A 20 8.04 -2.15 9.98
N VAL A 21 7.09 -2.89 10.57
CA VAL A 21 7.42 -4.05 11.41
C VAL A 21 8.22 -5.06 10.57
N PRO A 22 9.40 -5.50 11.05
CA PRO A 22 10.24 -6.39 10.27
C PRO A 22 9.67 -7.81 10.21
N MET A 23 9.59 -8.34 9.01
CA MET A 23 9.32 -9.75 8.72
C MET A 23 10.52 -10.30 7.97
N VAL A 24 11.16 -11.35 8.53
CA VAL A 24 12.41 -11.91 7.98
C VAL A 24 13.46 -10.80 7.72
N ASN A 25 13.70 -9.96 8.74
CA ASN A 25 14.66 -8.84 8.75
C ASN A 25 14.42 -7.71 7.73
N ARG A 26 13.24 -7.64 7.12
CA ARG A 26 12.85 -6.58 6.18
C ARG A 26 11.47 -6.03 6.57
N PRO A 27 11.22 -4.71 6.42
CA PRO A 27 9.89 -4.14 6.62
C PRO A 27 8.82 -4.87 5.82
N MET A 28 7.66 -5.08 6.42
CA MET A 28 6.52 -5.73 5.76
C MET A 28 6.16 -5.04 4.43
N MET A 29 6.22 -3.72 4.38
CA MET A 29 5.92 -2.95 3.17
C MET A 29 6.91 -3.22 2.02
N GLU A 30 8.17 -3.56 2.30
CA GLU A 30 9.12 -3.95 1.25
C GLU A 30 8.70 -5.24 0.55
N HIS A 31 8.18 -6.23 1.28
CA HIS A 31 7.65 -7.47 0.70
C HIS A 31 6.44 -7.20 -0.21
N ILE A 32 5.59 -6.25 0.18
CA ILE A 32 4.43 -5.85 -0.63
C ILE A 32 4.87 -5.15 -1.92
N ILE A 33 5.86 -4.25 -1.83
CA ILE A 33 6.45 -3.59 -3.01
C ILE A 33 7.05 -4.64 -3.97
N GLU A 34 7.75 -5.64 -3.46
CA GLU A 34 8.27 -6.73 -4.29
C GLU A 34 7.17 -7.56 -4.95
N LEU A 35 6.09 -7.87 -4.23
CA LEU A 35 4.93 -8.55 -4.81
C LEU A 35 4.32 -7.75 -5.96
N LEU A 36 4.12 -6.45 -5.77
CA LEU A 36 3.58 -5.55 -6.79
C LEU A 36 4.52 -5.51 -8.01
N LYS A 37 5.82 -5.29 -7.79
CA LYS A 37 6.83 -5.30 -8.84
C LYS A 37 6.86 -6.62 -9.62
N LYS A 38 6.81 -7.77 -8.93
CA LYS A 38 6.78 -9.10 -9.56
C LYS A 38 5.58 -9.26 -10.51
N ASN A 39 4.48 -8.57 -10.24
CA ASN A 39 3.29 -8.53 -11.08
C ASN A 39 3.27 -7.34 -12.05
N SER A 40 4.42 -6.69 -12.29
CA SER A 40 4.58 -5.54 -13.19
C SER A 40 3.78 -4.29 -12.80
N ILE A 41 3.40 -4.18 -11.52
CA ILE A 41 2.72 -3.00 -10.96
C ILE A 41 3.80 -2.13 -10.31
N THR A 42 4.24 -1.09 -11.02
CA THR A 42 5.42 -0.31 -10.65
C THR A 42 5.16 1.18 -10.38
N ASP A 43 3.99 1.71 -10.71
CA ASP A 43 3.57 3.07 -10.30
C ASP A 43 2.67 2.94 -9.06
N LEU A 44 3.21 3.34 -7.91
CA LEU A 44 2.61 3.07 -6.61
C LEU A 44 2.34 4.37 -5.87
N THR A 45 1.21 4.44 -5.17
CA THR A 45 0.91 5.52 -4.23
C THR A 45 0.65 4.94 -2.84
N ALA A 46 1.47 5.30 -1.87
CA ALA A 46 1.28 4.92 -0.47
C ALA A 46 0.41 5.94 0.25
N LEU A 47 -0.70 5.48 0.82
CA LEU A 47 -1.57 6.30 1.67
C LEU A 47 -1.13 6.14 3.11
N LEU A 48 -0.60 7.22 3.69
CA LEU A 48 0.03 7.26 5.00
C LEU A 48 -0.79 8.12 5.96
N TYR A 49 -0.72 7.78 7.25
CA TYR A 49 -1.31 8.58 8.31
C TYR A 49 -0.40 8.60 9.55
N PHE A 50 -0.13 7.45 10.17
CA PHE A 50 0.69 7.35 11.37
C PHE A 50 2.18 7.27 10.99
N GLN A 51 2.98 8.17 11.55
CA GLN A 51 4.44 8.27 11.33
C GLN A 51 4.86 8.17 9.85
N PRO A 52 4.31 9.01 8.96
CA PRO A 52 4.54 8.92 7.52
C PRO A 52 6.01 9.13 7.14
N GLU A 53 6.75 9.95 7.90
CA GLU A 53 8.17 10.24 7.67
C GLU A 53 9.02 8.98 7.74
N MET A 54 8.80 8.11 8.73
CA MET A 54 9.55 6.86 8.88
C MET A 54 9.41 5.96 7.66
N ILE A 55 8.25 5.97 7.02
CA ILE A 55 7.98 5.16 5.82
C ILE A 55 8.65 5.82 4.61
N SER A 56 8.44 7.13 4.42
CA SER A 56 8.98 7.84 3.25
C SER A 56 10.51 7.96 3.28
N GLU A 57 11.13 8.17 4.43
CA GLU A 57 12.59 8.17 4.58
C GLU A 57 13.21 6.81 4.26
N ARG A 58 12.56 5.72 4.68
CA ARG A 58 13.06 4.35 4.45
C ARG A 58 12.91 3.92 3.00
N LEU A 59 11.80 4.23 2.36
CA LEU A 59 11.46 3.71 1.03
C LEU A 59 11.83 4.68 -0.10
N GLY A 60 12.06 5.96 0.21
CA GLY A 60 12.41 6.99 -0.75
C GLY A 60 11.36 7.13 -1.86
N ASP A 61 11.80 7.38 -3.06
CA ASP A 61 10.95 7.45 -4.27
C ASP A 61 10.65 6.07 -4.90
N GLY A 62 11.10 4.99 -4.24
CA GLY A 62 10.93 3.61 -4.71
C GLY A 62 11.98 3.14 -5.71
N SER A 63 12.87 4.00 -6.20
CA SER A 63 13.88 3.66 -7.20
C SER A 63 14.79 2.52 -6.77
N ALA A 64 15.16 2.46 -5.49
CA ALA A 64 15.95 1.37 -4.90
C ALA A 64 15.26 0.00 -5.02
N PHE A 65 13.95 -0.03 -5.12
CA PHE A 65 13.14 -1.24 -5.30
C PHE A 65 12.73 -1.47 -6.75
N GLY A 66 13.05 -0.53 -7.65
CA GLY A 66 12.69 -0.58 -9.07
C GLY A 66 11.21 -0.30 -9.32
N VAL A 67 10.62 0.55 -8.50
CA VAL A 67 9.25 1.08 -8.64
C VAL A 67 9.29 2.60 -8.54
N LYS A 68 8.21 3.26 -8.95
CA LYS A 68 7.95 4.67 -8.66
C LYS A 68 6.96 4.75 -7.50
N LEU A 69 7.38 5.32 -6.38
CA LEU A 69 6.59 5.38 -5.16
C LEU A 69 6.28 6.83 -4.78
N GLY A 70 5.01 7.20 -4.92
CA GLY A 70 4.47 8.45 -4.41
C GLY A 70 3.80 8.28 -3.05
N TYR A 71 3.57 9.40 -2.37
CA TYR A 71 2.97 9.42 -1.04
C TYR A 71 1.78 10.38 -0.98
N THR A 72 0.73 9.95 -0.28
CA THR A 72 -0.36 10.82 0.15
C THR A 72 -0.51 10.68 1.65
N THR A 73 -0.17 11.76 2.37
CA THR A 73 -0.34 11.81 3.82
C THR A 73 -1.71 12.36 4.15
N LEU A 74 -2.44 11.62 4.98
CA LEU A 74 -3.73 12.04 5.51
C LEU A 74 -3.52 12.82 6.80
N THR A 75 -4.27 13.89 6.99
CA THR A 75 -4.22 14.73 8.20
C THR A 75 -5.19 14.26 9.28
N VAL A 76 -6.15 13.42 8.92
CA VAL A 76 -7.14 12.83 9.81
C VAL A 76 -7.32 11.35 9.48
N ASP A 77 -7.73 10.56 10.47
CA ASP A 77 -8.10 9.17 10.25
C ASP A 77 -9.47 9.11 9.54
N LEU A 78 -9.42 8.85 8.25
CA LEU A 78 -10.62 8.71 7.42
C LEU A 78 -11.11 7.26 7.32
N GLY A 79 -10.44 6.34 8.01
CA GLY A 79 -10.63 4.91 7.81
C GLY A 79 -10.26 4.46 6.39
N THR A 80 -10.51 3.18 6.08
CA THR A 80 -10.11 2.57 4.81
C THR A 80 -10.75 3.26 3.59
N ALA A 81 -12.08 3.38 3.60
CA ALA A 81 -12.81 3.92 2.45
C ALA A 81 -12.52 5.41 2.21
N GLY A 82 -12.41 6.20 3.29
CA GLY A 82 -12.09 7.62 3.18
C GLY A 82 -10.66 7.87 2.68
N ALA A 83 -9.70 7.07 3.10
CA ALA A 83 -8.33 7.12 2.61
C ALA A 83 -8.26 6.84 1.11
N VAL A 84 -8.92 5.77 0.66
CA VAL A 84 -9.02 5.40 -0.76
C VAL A 84 -9.71 6.51 -1.56
N GLY A 85 -10.87 6.99 -1.12
CA GLY A 85 -11.60 8.07 -1.80
C GLY A 85 -10.79 9.37 -1.91
N SER A 86 -9.93 9.66 -0.92
CA SER A 86 -9.00 10.81 -0.97
C SER A 86 -7.92 10.64 -2.04
N ALA A 87 -7.41 9.42 -2.22
CA ALA A 87 -6.42 9.11 -3.24
C ALA A 87 -7.04 9.09 -4.65
N MET A 88 -8.19 8.44 -4.80
CA MET A 88 -8.88 8.31 -6.09
C MET A 88 -9.19 9.66 -6.75
N ARG A 89 -9.45 10.71 -5.94
CA ARG A 89 -9.65 12.08 -6.45
C ARG A 89 -8.42 12.69 -7.14
N ARG A 90 -7.24 12.11 -6.94
CA ARG A 90 -5.97 12.55 -7.53
C ARG A 90 -5.52 11.66 -8.69
N LEU A 91 -6.17 10.50 -8.86
CA LEU A 91 -5.94 9.62 -9.99
C LEU A 91 -6.82 10.11 -11.14
N GLU A 92 -6.20 10.55 -12.22
CA GLU A 92 -6.89 10.98 -13.44
C GLU A 92 -7.10 9.76 -14.34
N GLY A 93 -8.33 9.58 -14.83
CA GLY A 93 -8.68 8.54 -15.81
C GLY A 93 -9.56 7.41 -15.27
N ASP A 94 -10.05 6.60 -16.21
CA ASP A 94 -10.91 5.42 -15.99
C ASP A 94 -10.11 4.11 -15.85
N GLU A 95 -8.87 4.17 -15.37
CA GLU A 95 -8.02 2.99 -15.27
C GLU A 95 -8.36 2.15 -14.04
N THR A 96 -8.23 0.83 -14.20
CA THR A 96 -8.38 -0.11 -13.08
C THR A 96 -7.32 0.17 -12.01
N THR A 97 -7.76 0.46 -10.79
CA THR A 97 -6.89 0.73 -9.66
C THR A 97 -6.84 -0.47 -8.72
N LEU A 98 -5.64 -0.97 -8.43
CA LEU A 98 -5.42 -1.99 -7.41
C LEU A 98 -5.19 -1.33 -6.04
N ILE A 99 -5.99 -1.74 -5.05
CA ILE A 99 -5.85 -1.29 -3.67
C ILE A 99 -5.38 -2.48 -2.82
N ILE A 100 -4.22 -2.32 -2.19
CA ILE A 100 -3.64 -3.34 -1.31
C ILE A 100 -3.33 -2.76 0.07
N SER A 101 -3.51 -3.56 1.11
CA SER A 101 -3.14 -3.16 2.48
C SER A 101 -1.64 -3.29 2.69
N GLY A 102 -1.02 -2.30 3.31
CA GLY A 102 0.43 -2.24 3.59
C GLY A 102 0.88 -3.15 4.74
N ASP A 103 -0.01 -3.98 5.27
CA ASP A 103 0.19 -4.83 6.44
C ASP A 103 -0.32 -6.26 6.24
N VAL A 104 -0.52 -6.68 5.01
CA VAL A 104 -0.96 -8.04 4.64
C VAL A 104 0.07 -8.65 3.70
N LEU A 105 0.69 -9.75 4.12
CA LEU A 105 1.54 -10.56 3.26
C LEU A 105 0.71 -11.62 2.56
N THR A 106 0.93 -11.75 1.25
CA THR A 106 0.23 -12.72 0.40
C THR A 106 1.13 -13.12 -0.78
N ASP A 107 0.86 -14.26 -1.35
CA ASP A 107 1.47 -14.77 -2.59
C ASP A 107 0.48 -14.84 -3.76
N ILE A 108 -0.67 -14.16 -3.63
CA ILE A 108 -1.70 -14.11 -4.65
C ILE A 108 -1.14 -13.61 -5.99
N ASP A 109 -1.57 -14.24 -7.09
CA ASP A 109 -1.32 -13.78 -8.45
C ASP A 109 -2.20 -12.55 -8.75
N LEU A 110 -1.62 -11.36 -8.62
CA LEU A 110 -2.34 -10.11 -8.82
C LEU A 110 -2.77 -9.91 -10.27
N ASN A 111 -2.02 -10.45 -11.24
CA ASN A 111 -2.39 -10.36 -12.65
C ASN A 111 -3.67 -11.13 -12.92
N LYS A 112 -3.83 -12.34 -12.35
CA LYS A 112 -5.08 -13.10 -12.44
C LYS A 112 -6.24 -12.40 -11.76
N ALA A 113 -6.01 -11.76 -10.62
CA ALA A 113 -7.05 -10.99 -9.93
C ALA A 113 -7.54 -9.80 -10.78
N VAL A 114 -6.60 -9.05 -11.39
CA VAL A 114 -6.93 -7.94 -12.30
C VAL A 114 -7.63 -8.44 -13.56
N GLN A 115 -7.17 -9.54 -14.13
CA GLN A 115 -7.82 -10.15 -15.30
C GLN A 115 -9.27 -10.55 -14.97
N PHE A 116 -9.49 -11.25 -13.86
CA PHE A 116 -10.81 -11.63 -13.40
C PHE A 116 -11.73 -10.40 -13.22
N HIS A 117 -11.23 -9.34 -12.61
CA HIS A 117 -11.98 -8.09 -12.46
C HIS A 117 -12.46 -7.54 -13.81
N LYS A 118 -11.55 -7.46 -14.79
CA LYS A 118 -11.85 -6.97 -16.13
C LYS A 118 -12.84 -7.86 -16.87
N GLU A 119 -12.69 -9.18 -16.78
CA GLU A 119 -13.60 -10.16 -17.41
C GLU A 119 -15.02 -10.07 -16.84
N LYS A 120 -15.16 -9.77 -15.56
CA LYS A 120 -16.48 -9.62 -14.92
C LYS A 120 -17.13 -8.27 -15.18
N GLY A 121 -16.37 -7.28 -15.64
CA GLY A 121 -16.87 -5.92 -15.83
C GLY A 121 -17.43 -5.28 -14.54
N SER A 122 -16.89 -5.69 -13.39
CA SER A 122 -17.39 -5.26 -12.08
C SER A 122 -16.88 -3.88 -11.74
N VAL A 123 -17.67 -3.10 -11.00
CA VAL A 123 -17.23 -1.80 -10.46
C VAL A 123 -16.15 -1.99 -9.39
N ALA A 124 -16.24 -3.05 -8.60
CA ALA A 124 -15.23 -3.45 -7.63
C ALA A 124 -15.18 -4.98 -7.50
N THR A 125 -13.99 -5.50 -7.19
CA THR A 125 -13.75 -6.91 -6.86
C THR A 125 -12.96 -6.95 -5.55
N ILE A 126 -13.42 -7.76 -4.60
CA ILE A 126 -12.82 -7.90 -3.26
C ILE A 126 -12.43 -9.36 -3.04
#